data_fba1c0ed38646d150ddd81830de067cb
#
_entry.id   fba1c0ed38646d150ddd81830de067cb
#
_cell.length_a   1.000
_cell.length_b   1.000
_cell.length_c   1.000
_cell.angle_alpha   90.00
_cell.angle_beta   90.00
_cell.angle_gamma   90.00
#
_symmetry.space_group_name_H-M   'P 1'
#
loop_
_entity.id
_entity.type
_entity.pdbx_description
1 polymer ?
#
loop_
_entity_poly.entity_id
_entity_poly.type
_entity_poly.pdbx_seq_one_letter_code
_entity_poly.pdbx_strand_id
1 'polypeptide(L)'
;MLNTKHNWTKEEVLAIYNKPLMELLYQAATVHRKHHNPNQVQVSTLLSVKTGGCPEDCGYCPQAARYHTNIEGNELMTVSHVKAQALRAKASGSSRVCMGAAWRNVKDGEEFDTVLEMVRTINKLDMEVCCTLGMLTENQAKRLAEAGLYAYNHNLDTSEDYYKDVISTRAYQDRLDTIGNVRKTNVTVCSGGIIGMGEAVEDRAGMLVALARLDPQPESVPINALVAVAGTPMEAVEPISIWEMVRMVATARIVMPQTQVRLSAGRTNMGQEGQALCFFAGANSIFAGDKLLTTPNPDINEDLEMFKLLGLEPMQPFVKKAQPETVEAVNSKLQPLGEKPKWTRPGHSIPRNEAARAKG
;
A
#
# COMPACT_ATOMS: atom_id res chain seq x y z
N MET A 1 -17.42 -23.77 1.86
CA MET A 1 -16.32 -22.81 2.12
C MET A 1 -15.06 -23.61 2.28
N LEU A 2 -14.01 -23.34 1.51
CA LEU A 2 -12.71 -23.98 1.67
C LEU A 2 -12.13 -23.48 3.00
N ASN A 3 -11.77 -24.40 3.91
CA ASN A 3 -11.25 -24.08 5.22
C ASN A 3 -9.91 -23.33 5.06
N THR A 4 -9.88 -22.04 5.34
CA THR A 4 -8.64 -21.25 5.37
C THR A 4 -7.85 -21.62 6.61
N LYS A 5 -6.56 -21.92 6.45
CA LYS A 5 -5.69 -22.25 7.59
C LYS A 5 -5.23 -20.98 8.28
N HIS A 6 -5.52 -20.85 9.58
CA HIS A 6 -5.11 -19.70 10.42
C HIS A 6 -4.00 -20.04 11.43
N ASN A 7 -3.70 -21.32 11.65
CA ASN A 7 -2.73 -21.78 12.65
C ASN A 7 -1.34 -22.10 12.06
N TRP A 8 -0.91 -21.29 11.09
CA TRP A 8 0.43 -21.43 10.53
C TRP A 8 1.52 -21.25 11.59
N THR A 9 2.56 -22.09 11.54
CA THR A 9 3.80 -21.89 12.29
C THR A 9 4.87 -21.21 11.43
N LYS A 10 5.88 -20.63 12.08
CA LYS A 10 7.01 -20.00 11.39
C LYS A 10 7.79 -21.02 10.57
N GLU A 11 7.97 -22.22 11.12
CA GLU A 11 8.66 -23.35 10.47
C GLU A 11 7.93 -23.82 9.21
N GLU A 12 6.60 -23.91 9.25
CA GLU A 12 5.80 -24.29 8.07
C GLU A 12 5.94 -23.27 6.95
N VAL A 13 5.88 -21.96 7.30
CA VAL A 13 6.03 -20.87 6.30
C VAL A 13 7.45 -20.82 5.75
N LEU A 14 8.48 -21.01 6.59
CA LEU A 14 9.87 -21.14 6.16
C LEU A 14 10.08 -22.34 5.23
N ALA A 15 9.47 -23.49 5.54
CA ALA A 15 9.54 -24.66 4.66
C ALA A 15 8.93 -24.40 3.27
N ILE A 16 7.87 -23.58 3.19
CA ILE A 16 7.31 -23.13 1.91
C ILE A 16 8.25 -22.16 1.22
N TYR A 17 8.72 -21.13 1.93
CA TYR A 17 9.59 -20.07 1.39
C TYR A 17 10.88 -20.62 0.80
N ASN A 18 11.49 -21.62 1.45
CA ASN A 18 12.77 -22.22 1.08
C ASN A 18 12.67 -23.34 0.02
N LYS A 19 11.49 -23.63 -0.52
CA LYS A 19 11.36 -24.57 -1.63
C LYS A 19 12.19 -24.17 -2.84
N PRO A 20 12.60 -25.13 -3.70
CA PRO A 20 13.13 -24.80 -5.01
C PRO A 20 12.18 -23.82 -5.70
N LEU A 21 12.73 -22.76 -6.28
CA LEU A 21 11.91 -21.62 -6.76
C LEU A 21 10.84 -22.03 -7.76
N MET A 22 11.17 -22.90 -8.69
CA MET A 22 10.21 -23.34 -9.73
C MET A 22 9.06 -24.18 -9.14
N GLU A 23 9.34 -24.97 -8.11
CA GLU A 23 8.32 -25.74 -7.39
C GLU A 23 7.41 -24.81 -6.56
N LEU A 24 8.00 -23.80 -5.91
CA LEU A 24 7.26 -22.76 -5.19
C LEU A 24 6.31 -22.00 -6.13
N LEU A 25 6.80 -21.58 -7.28
CA LEU A 25 6.02 -20.90 -8.31
C LEU A 25 4.86 -21.75 -8.82
N TYR A 26 5.11 -23.02 -9.15
CA TYR A 26 4.08 -23.96 -9.61
C TYR A 26 2.97 -24.12 -8.57
N GLN A 27 3.35 -24.32 -7.30
CA GLN A 27 2.40 -24.46 -6.21
C GLN A 27 1.58 -23.18 -6.00
N ALA A 28 2.23 -22.02 -6.00
CA ALA A 28 1.56 -20.72 -5.84
C ALA A 28 0.60 -20.42 -6.98
N ALA A 29 1.00 -20.67 -8.23
CA ALA A 29 0.16 -20.52 -9.41
C ALA A 29 -1.06 -21.47 -9.38
N THR A 30 -0.90 -22.69 -8.86
CA THR A 30 -1.99 -23.64 -8.67
C THR A 30 -3.00 -23.14 -7.64
N VAL A 31 -2.50 -22.63 -6.50
CA VAL A 31 -3.35 -22.03 -5.46
C VAL A 31 -4.08 -20.80 -6.00
N HIS A 32 -3.37 -19.92 -6.72
CA HIS A 32 -3.97 -18.71 -7.32
C HIS A 32 -5.16 -19.08 -8.21
N ARG A 33 -4.97 -19.97 -9.18
CA ARG A 33 -6.02 -20.38 -10.13
C ARG A 33 -7.23 -21.06 -9.48
N LYS A 34 -7.02 -21.66 -8.32
CA LYS A 34 -8.09 -22.29 -7.54
C LYS A 34 -9.00 -21.26 -6.86
N HIS A 35 -8.47 -20.10 -6.48
CA HIS A 35 -9.16 -19.12 -5.64
C HIS A 35 -9.49 -17.80 -6.36
N HIS A 36 -8.81 -17.50 -7.46
CA HIS A 36 -8.96 -16.27 -8.23
C HIS A 36 -9.04 -16.54 -9.73
N ASN A 37 -9.61 -15.60 -10.47
CA ASN A 37 -9.41 -15.54 -11.91
C ASN A 37 -7.95 -15.08 -12.16
N PRO A 38 -7.07 -15.93 -12.74
CA PRO A 38 -5.65 -15.61 -12.87
C PRO A 38 -5.37 -14.47 -13.85
N ASN A 39 -6.34 -14.10 -14.67
CA ASN A 39 -6.19 -13.03 -15.66
C ASN A 39 -6.71 -11.67 -15.15
N GLN A 40 -7.29 -11.62 -13.95
CA GLN A 40 -7.82 -10.39 -13.38
C GLN A 40 -6.87 -9.78 -12.35
N VAL A 41 -6.58 -8.49 -12.51
CA VAL A 41 -5.72 -7.72 -11.60
C VAL A 41 -6.50 -6.52 -11.05
N GLN A 42 -6.57 -6.40 -9.73
CA GLN A 42 -7.14 -5.24 -9.09
C GLN A 42 -6.22 -4.03 -9.28
N VAL A 43 -6.73 -2.99 -9.92
CA VAL A 43 -6.00 -1.73 -10.13
C VAL A 43 -6.51 -0.69 -9.14
N SER A 44 -5.61 -0.13 -8.35
CA SER A 44 -5.90 0.91 -7.36
C SER A 44 -5.06 2.14 -7.64
N THR A 45 -5.61 3.34 -7.42
CA THR A 45 -4.83 4.58 -7.43
C THR A 45 -4.57 5.05 -6.00
N LEU A 46 -3.33 5.43 -5.71
CA LEU A 46 -2.91 5.91 -4.40
C LEU A 46 -2.79 7.44 -4.39
N LEU A 47 -3.53 8.10 -3.50
CA LEU A 47 -3.50 9.54 -3.31
C LEU A 47 -2.88 9.90 -1.96
N SER A 48 -1.79 10.66 -1.97
CA SER A 48 -1.27 11.30 -0.76
C SER A 48 -2.11 12.55 -0.44
N VAL A 49 -3.13 12.37 0.39
CA VAL A 49 -4.06 13.48 0.73
C VAL A 49 -3.43 14.46 1.73
N LYS A 50 -2.44 14.01 2.50
CA LYS A 50 -1.57 14.85 3.34
C LYS A 50 -0.17 14.26 3.33
N THR A 51 0.84 15.05 2.94
CA THR A 51 2.22 14.60 2.78
C THR A 51 3.15 15.32 3.74
N GLY A 52 4.08 14.58 4.35
CA GLY A 52 5.14 15.12 5.20
C GLY A 52 4.68 15.46 6.62
N GLY A 53 5.66 15.72 7.50
CA GLY A 53 5.42 16.09 8.89
C GLY A 53 4.90 14.98 9.81
N CYS A 54 5.01 13.71 9.42
CA CYS A 54 4.66 12.59 10.28
C CYS A 54 5.58 12.54 11.52
N PRO A 55 5.02 12.44 12.74
CA PRO A 55 5.84 12.41 13.97
C PRO A 55 6.50 11.04 14.23
N GLU A 56 6.21 10.01 13.41
CA GLU A 56 6.84 8.70 13.51
C GLU A 56 8.29 8.70 13.00
N ASP A 57 9.03 7.62 13.30
CA ASP A 57 10.44 7.46 12.94
C ASP A 57 10.70 6.24 12.04
N CYS A 58 9.70 5.76 11.32
CA CYS A 58 9.88 4.62 10.41
C CYS A 58 11.11 4.83 9.53
N GLY A 59 12.13 3.97 9.68
CA GLY A 59 13.47 4.15 9.07
C GLY A 59 13.49 4.22 7.55
N TYR A 60 12.45 3.72 6.89
CA TYR A 60 12.28 3.74 5.45
C TYR A 60 11.47 4.96 4.92
N CYS A 61 10.80 5.71 5.83
CA CYS A 61 9.74 6.63 5.41
C CYS A 61 10.23 8.06 5.25
N PRO A 62 10.23 8.63 4.03
CA PRO A 62 10.69 9.99 3.81
C PRO A 62 9.72 11.07 4.31
N GLN A 63 8.51 10.69 4.77
CA GLN A 63 7.51 11.61 5.31
C GLN A 63 7.71 11.93 6.80
N ALA A 64 8.63 11.23 7.49
CA ALA A 64 8.93 11.46 8.90
C ALA A 64 9.50 12.88 9.12
N ALA A 65 8.92 13.60 10.08
CA ALA A 65 9.30 14.99 10.35
C ALA A 65 10.78 15.17 10.78
N ARG A 66 11.37 14.10 11.32
CA ARG A 66 12.76 14.10 11.81
C ARG A 66 13.80 13.88 10.72
N TYR A 67 13.42 13.41 9.51
CA TYR A 67 14.35 13.15 8.43
C TYR A 67 14.42 14.33 7.47
N HIS A 68 15.61 14.57 6.91
CA HIS A 68 15.86 15.64 5.96
C HIS A 68 15.79 15.10 4.53
N THR A 69 14.58 14.87 4.06
CA THR A 69 14.31 14.37 2.71
C THR A 69 13.81 15.48 1.78
N ASN A 70 13.90 15.28 0.48
CA ASN A 70 13.42 16.23 -0.54
C ASN A 70 11.92 16.09 -0.82
N ILE A 71 11.13 15.61 0.16
CA ILE A 71 9.68 15.48 0.00
C ILE A 71 9.03 16.84 0.18
N GLU A 72 8.31 17.28 -0.85
CA GLU A 72 7.42 18.44 -0.73
C GLU A 72 6.21 18.06 0.11
N GLY A 73 6.10 18.69 1.30
CA GLY A 73 4.94 18.52 2.16
C GLY A 73 3.73 19.29 1.67
N ASN A 74 2.55 18.77 1.95
CA ASN A 74 1.30 19.51 1.76
C ASN A 74 0.37 19.28 2.96
N GLU A 75 -0.50 20.25 3.21
CA GLU A 75 -1.62 20.11 4.13
C GLU A 75 -2.69 19.18 3.55
N LEU A 76 -3.74 18.92 4.33
CA LEU A 76 -4.83 18.06 3.89
C LEU A 76 -5.50 18.64 2.63
N MET A 77 -5.64 17.81 1.61
CA MET A 77 -6.31 18.19 0.36
C MET A 77 -7.77 18.55 0.61
N THR A 78 -8.34 19.37 -0.27
CA THR A 78 -9.77 19.64 -0.26
C THR A 78 -10.56 18.46 -0.86
N VAL A 79 -11.83 18.31 -0.47
CA VAL A 79 -12.75 17.29 -1.03
C VAL A 79 -12.88 17.43 -2.55
N SER A 80 -12.92 18.66 -3.08
CA SER A 80 -13.00 18.91 -4.52
C SER A 80 -11.78 18.42 -5.27
N HIS A 81 -10.59 18.62 -4.70
CA HIS A 81 -9.34 18.13 -5.28
C HIS A 81 -9.30 16.59 -5.32
N VAL A 82 -9.67 15.94 -4.21
CA VAL A 82 -9.75 14.47 -4.13
C VAL A 82 -10.78 13.92 -5.13
N LYS A 83 -11.94 14.57 -5.26
CA LYS A 83 -12.94 14.19 -6.27
C LYS A 83 -12.39 14.23 -7.68
N ALA A 84 -11.66 15.30 -8.05
CA ALA A 84 -11.04 15.43 -9.37
C ALA A 84 -10.01 14.32 -9.63
N GLN A 85 -9.18 13.99 -8.64
CA GLN A 85 -8.21 12.88 -8.75
C GLN A 85 -8.92 11.52 -8.87
N ALA A 86 -9.98 11.29 -8.09
CA ALA A 86 -10.75 10.05 -8.15
C ALA A 86 -11.41 9.84 -9.53
N LEU A 87 -11.94 10.91 -10.15
CA LEU A 87 -12.47 10.85 -11.52
C LEU A 87 -11.40 10.47 -12.53
N ARG A 88 -10.19 11.03 -12.43
CA ARG A 88 -9.05 10.64 -13.28
C ARG A 88 -8.68 9.17 -13.08
N ALA A 89 -8.58 8.72 -11.83
CA ALA A 89 -8.30 7.33 -11.48
C ALA A 89 -9.35 6.39 -12.10
N LYS A 90 -10.64 6.74 -12.02
CA LYS A 90 -11.73 5.97 -12.61
C LYS A 90 -11.59 5.89 -14.14
N ALA A 91 -11.32 7.01 -14.79
CA ALA A 91 -11.12 7.07 -16.24
C ALA A 91 -9.90 6.25 -16.71
N SER A 92 -8.87 6.13 -15.86
CA SER A 92 -7.69 5.29 -16.11
C SER A 92 -7.90 3.81 -15.73
N GLY A 93 -9.12 3.37 -15.43
CA GLY A 93 -9.44 1.97 -15.15
C GLY A 93 -9.22 1.52 -13.71
N SER A 94 -8.92 2.41 -12.78
CA SER A 94 -8.82 2.05 -11.36
C SER A 94 -10.19 1.77 -10.77
N SER A 95 -10.32 0.64 -10.07
CA SER A 95 -11.53 0.26 -9.34
C SER A 95 -11.56 0.79 -7.91
N ARG A 96 -10.39 1.18 -7.37
CA ARG A 96 -10.21 1.61 -5.98
C ARG A 96 -9.33 2.85 -5.89
N VAL A 97 -9.71 3.77 -5.00
CA VAL A 97 -8.86 4.89 -4.57
C VAL A 97 -8.39 4.63 -3.15
N CYS A 98 -7.07 4.66 -2.95
CA CYS A 98 -6.44 4.56 -1.65
C CYS A 98 -5.95 5.95 -1.21
N MET A 99 -6.44 6.46 -0.09
CA MET A 99 -6.03 7.76 0.45
C MET A 99 -5.05 7.57 1.61
N GLY A 100 -3.85 8.13 1.49
CA GLY A 100 -2.83 8.12 2.54
C GLY A 100 -2.61 9.50 3.14
N ALA A 101 -2.57 9.60 4.47
CA ALA A 101 -2.18 10.81 5.20
C ALA A 101 -1.00 10.55 6.13
N ALA A 102 -0.03 11.45 6.14
CA ALA A 102 1.18 11.35 6.96
C ALA A 102 0.88 11.67 8.44
N TRP A 103 0.08 10.82 9.08
CA TRP A 103 -0.28 10.91 10.50
C TRP A 103 0.20 9.68 11.28
N ARG A 104 0.59 9.89 12.54
CA ARG A 104 0.74 8.81 13.51
C ARG A 104 -0.62 8.16 13.82
N ASN A 105 -1.60 9.00 14.09
CA ASN A 105 -2.99 8.66 14.31
C ASN A 105 -3.85 9.83 13.86
N VAL A 106 -4.99 9.54 13.26
CA VAL A 106 -5.98 10.58 12.97
C VAL A 106 -6.57 11.09 14.29
N LYS A 107 -6.83 12.40 14.34
CA LYS A 107 -7.50 13.03 15.49
C LYS A 107 -8.92 13.41 15.10
N ASP A 108 -9.85 13.27 16.04
CA ASP A 108 -11.21 13.79 15.85
C ASP A 108 -11.17 15.30 15.68
N GLY A 109 -11.97 15.82 14.76
CA GLY A 109 -12.03 17.23 14.40
C GLY A 109 -12.21 17.44 12.90
N GLU A 110 -12.02 18.68 12.46
CA GLU A 110 -12.31 19.15 11.10
C GLU A 110 -11.55 18.35 10.01
N GLU A 111 -10.27 18.04 10.24
CA GLU A 111 -9.49 17.24 9.27
C GLU A 111 -10.07 15.84 9.10
N PHE A 112 -10.49 15.18 10.19
CA PHE A 112 -11.11 13.87 10.10
C PHE A 112 -12.49 13.93 9.44
N ASP A 113 -13.30 14.94 9.77
CA ASP A 113 -14.60 15.16 9.14
C ASP A 113 -14.46 15.40 7.63
N THR A 114 -13.41 16.11 7.22
CA THR A 114 -13.06 16.30 5.81
C THR A 114 -12.71 14.97 5.14
N VAL A 115 -11.94 14.10 5.80
CA VAL A 115 -11.63 12.76 5.26
C VAL A 115 -12.91 11.90 5.14
N LEU A 116 -13.82 11.95 6.10
CA LEU A 116 -15.11 11.24 6.00
C LEU A 116 -15.92 11.72 4.78
N GLU A 117 -15.91 13.03 4.49
CA GLU A 117 -16.59 13.56 3.30
C GLU A 117 -15.86 13.17 2.00
N MET A 118 -14.53 13.06 2.01
CA MET A 118 -13.77 12.49 0.88
C MET A 118 -14.22 11.06 0.59
N VAL A 119 -14.33 10.22 1.63
CA VAL A 119 -14.82 8.83 1.50
C VAL A 119 -16.21 8.79 0.87
N ARG A 120 -17.16 9.57 1.39
CA ARG A 120 -18.52 9.66 0.83
C ARG A 120 -18.52 10.13 -0.62
N THR A 121 -17.65 11.09 -0.94
CA THR A 121 -17.54 11.67 -2.28
C THR A 121 -17.04 10.66 -3.31
N ILE A 122 -16.02 9.85 -2.95
CA ILE A 122 -15.49 8.81 -3.84
C ILE A 122 -16.50 7.68 -4.01
N ASN A 123 -17.20 7.28 -2.95
CA ASN A 123 -18.27 6.27 -3.03
C ASN A 123 -19.39 6.67 -4.02
N LYS A 124 -19.75 7.96 -4.06
CA LYS A 124 -20.72 8.48 -5.04
C LYS A 124 -20.25 8.36 -6.49
N LEU A 125 -18.97 8.06 -6.71
CA LEU A 125 -18.39 7.79 -8.03
C LEU A 125 -18.38 6.29 -8.37
N ASP A 126 -19.02 5.43 -7.57
CA ASP A 126 -19.00 3.97 -7.70
C ASP A 126 -17.57 3.39 -7.68
N MET A 127 -16.72 3.90 -6.82
CA MET A 127 -15.37 3.40 -6.59
C MET A 127 -15.22 2.93 -5.15
N GLU A 128 -14.42 1.89 -4.95
CA GLU A 128 -14.01 1.47 -3.62
C GLU A 128 -13.05 2.48 -3.00
N VAL A 129 -13.14 2.67 -1.69
CA VAL A 129 -12.24 3.57 -0.96
C VAL A 129 -11.43 2.77 0.06
N CYS A 130 -10.12 2.99 0.06
CA CYS A 130 -9.21 2.52 1.10
C CYS A 130 -8.55 3.74 1.77
N CYS A 131 -8.34 3.69 3.08
CA CYS A 131 -7.64 4.75 3.81
C CYS A 131 -6.44 4.22 4.60
N THR A 132 -5.39 5.06 4.70
CA THR A 132 -4.22 4.90 5.57
C THR A 132 -4.04 6.19 6.36
N LEU A 133 -4.58 6.24 7.58
CA LEU A 133 -4.63 7.46 8.40
C LEU A 133 -3.84 7.32 9.73
N GLY A 134 -2.94 6.33 9.78
CA GLY A 134 -2.27 5.95 11.02
C GLY A 134 -3.13 5.09 11.92
N MET A 135 -2.96 5.19 13.23
CA MET A 135 -3.73 4.43 14.20
C MET A 135 -5.17 4.94 14.31
N LEU A 136 -6.11 4.04 14.56
CA LEU A 136 -7.53 4.33 14.75
C LEU A 136 -8.04 3.83 16.10
N THR A 137 -8.89 4.63 16.73
CA THR A 137 -9.80 4.16 17.77
C THR A 137 -10.98 3.39 17.17
N GLU A 138 -11.67 2.62 17.98
CA GLU A 138 -12.88 1.90 17.57
C GLU A 138 -13.97 2.87 17.04
N ASN A 139 -14.14 4.03 17.70
CA ASN A 139 -15.12 5.03 17.28
C ASN A 139 -14.77 5.62 15.89
N GLN A 140 -13.50 5.89 15.63
CA GLN A 140 -13.05 6.38 14.33
C GLN A 140 -13.25 5.34 13.23
N ALA A 141 -12.99 4.05 13.53
CA ALA A 141 -13.25 2.96 12.60
C ALA A 141 -14.75 2.85 12.27
N LYS A 142 -15.65 2.99 13.25
CA LYS A 142 -17.11 3.03 13.04
C LYS A 142 -17.52 4.20 12.15
N ARG A 143 -17.02 5.40 12.42
CA ARG A 143 -17.33 6.60 11.61
C ARG A 143 -16.87 6.46 10.15
N LEU A 144 -15.70 5.83 9.92
CA LEU A 144 -15.22 5.52 8.57
C LEU A 144 -16.13 4.47 7.89
N ALA A 145 -16.56 3.43 8.61
CA ALA A 145 -17.51 2.44 8.10
C ALA A 145 -18.85 3.08 7.70
N GLU A 146 -19.40 3.96 8.54
CA GLU A 146 -20.62 4.73 8.27
C GLU A 146 -20.49 5.69 7.08
N ALA A 147 -19.28 6.21 6.84
CA ALA A 147 -18.98 7.00 5.65
C ALA A 147 -18.88 6.14 4.38
N GLY A 148 -18.85 4.81 4.51
CA GLY A 148 -18.78 3.85 3.40
C GLY A 148 -17.35 3.44 3.03
N LEU A 149 -16.41 3.51 3.97
CA LEU A 149 -15.07 3.01 3.75
C LEU A 149 -15.11 1.50 3.48
N TYR A 150 -14.49 1.06 2.37
CA TYR A 150 -14.41 -0.35 2.01
C TYR A 150 -13.25 -1.06 2.72
N ALA A 151 -12.05 -0.46 2.72
CA ALA A 151 -10.86 -1.06 3.31
C ALA A 151 -10.06 -0.05 4.13
N TYR A 152 -9.39 -0.52 5.17
CA TYR A 152 -8.41 0.25 5.92
C TYR A 152 -7.03 -0.38 5.80
N ASN A 153 -6.05 0.38 5.33
CA ASN A 153 -4.68 -0.08 5.24
C ASN A 153 -3.92 0.27 6.52
N HIS A 154 -3.39 -0.76 7.16
CA HIS A 154 -2.48 -0.61 8.30
C HIS A 154 -1.46 -1.74 8.28
N ASN A 155 -0.33 -1.50 7.63
CA ASN A 155 0.70 -2.51 7.45
C ASN A 155 1.35 -2.91 8.77
N LEU A 156 1.75 -4.15 8.90
CA LEU A 156 2.64 -4.61 9.97
C LEU A 156 4.09 -4.15 9.73
N ASP A 157 4.42 -3.86 8.47
CA ASP A 157 5.71 -3.47 7.90
C ASP A 157 6.75 -4.58 7.91
N THR A 158 6.95 -5.30 9.01
CA THR A 158 7.87 -6.42 9.17
C THR A 158 7.39 -7.40 10.24
N SER A 159 8.23 -8.35 10.70
CA SER A 159 7.94 -9.20 11.85
C SER A 159 7.93 -8.42 13.17
N GLU A 160 7.35 -8.99 14.22
CA GLU A 160 7.44 -8.46 15.58
C GLU A 160 8.90 -8.41 16.07
N ASP A 161 9.69 -9.46 15.74
CA ASP A 161 11.08 -9.61 16.14
C ASP A 161 11.94 -8.47 15.59
N TYR A 162 11.78 -8.11 14.31
CA TYR A 162 12.57 -7.08 13.63
C TYR A 162 11.95 -5.66 13.72
N TYR A 163 10.76 -5.52 14.31
CA TYR A 163 10.00 -4.26 14.29
C TYR A 163 10.76 -3.08 14.92
N LYS A 164 11.45 -3.31 16.03
CA LYS A 164 12.17 -2.27 16.78
C LYS A 164 13.37 -1.69 16.03
N ASP A 165 13.94 -2.46 15.10
CA ASP A 165 15.04 -2.01 14.23
C ASP A 165 14.54 -1.05 13.15
N VAL A 166 13.24 -1.06 12.87
CA VAL A 166 12.60 -0.23 11.84
C VAL A 166 11.89 0.98 12.43
N ILE A 167 11.18 0.82 13.56
CA ILE A 167 10.31 1.83 14.16
C ILE A 167 10.45 1.79 15.69
N SER A 168 10.77 2.93 16.30
CA SER A 168 10.88 3.05 17.76
C SER A 168 9.76 3.86 18.41
N THR A 169 9.05 4.68 17.63
CA THR A 169 8.04 5.62 18.15
C THR A 169 6.71 5.00 18.50
N ARG A 170 6.46 3.73 18.09
CA ARG A 170 5.28 2.95 18.48
C ARG A 170 5.62 1.46 18.59
N ALA A 171 4.82 0.73 19.35
CA ALA A 171 4.95 -0.71 19.49
C ALA A 171 4.32 -1.48 18.31
N TYR A 172 4.75 -2.72 18.10
CA TYR A 172 4.12 -3.64 17.14
C TYR A 172 2.65 -3.90 17.50
N GLN A 173 2.36 -4.01 18.81
CA GLN A 173 1.00 -4.19 19.30
C GLN A 173 0.05 -3.05 18.90
N ASP A 174 0.52 -1.79 18.82
CA ASP A 174 -0.31 -0.65 18.37
C ASP A 174 -0.86 -0.87 16.95
N ARG A 175 -0.12 -1.61 16.11
CA ARG A 175 -0.60 -1.99 14.77
C ARG A 175 -1.68 -3.05 14.82
N LEU A 176 -1.48 -4.07 15.64
CA LEU A 176 -2.47 -5.14 15.84
C LEU A 176 -3.76 -4.59 16.46
N ASP A 177 -3.65 -3.68 17.42
CA ASP A 177 -4.80 -3.02 18.06
C ASP A 177 -5.60 -2.20 17.05
N THR A 178 -4.92 -1.46 16.16
CA THR A 178 -5.59 -0.72 15.09
C THR A 178 -6.34 -1.66 14.13
N ILE A 179 -5.70 -2.76 13.71
CA ILE A 179 -6.33 -3.80 12.89
C ILE A 179 -7.54 -4.38 13.64
N GLY A 180 -7.39 -4.67 14.93
CA GLY A 180 -8.47 -5.15 15.81
C GLY A 180 -9.66 -4.18 15.88
N ASN A 181 -9.40 -2.87 15.97
CA ASN A 181 -10.45 -1.85 15.97
C ASN A 181 -11.19 -1.77 14.63
N VAL A 182 -10.49 -1.86 13.52
CA VAL A 182 -11.11 -1.90 12.18
C VAL A 182 -12.00 -3.13 12.03
N ARG A 183 -11.55 -4.29 12.51
CA ARG A 183 -12.28 -5.57 12.40
C ARG A 183 -13.56 -5.66 13.23
N LYS A 184 -13.79 -4.74 14.16
CA LYS A 184 -15.08 -4.60 14.86
C LYS A 184 -16.17 -3.97 13.98
N THR A 185 -15.81 -3.59 12.75
CA THR A 185 -16.71 -3.03 11.75
C THR A 185 -16.82 -3.94 10.53
N ASN A 186 -17.57 -3.53 9.52
CA ASN A 186 -17.62 -4.20 8.20
C ASN A 186 -16.53 -3.75 7.23
N VAL A 187 -15.60 -2.89 7.68
CA VAL A 187 -14.45 -2.45 6.87
C VAL A 187 -13.44 -3.59 6.75
N THR A 188 -13.00 -3.88 5.54
CA THR A 188 -11.97 -4.90 5.31
C THR A 188 -10.58 -4.40 5.68
N VAL A 189 -9.68 -5.34 5.97
CA VAL A 189 -8.29 -5.03 6.33
C VAL A 189 -7.39 -5.20 5.13
N CYS A 190 -6.58 -4.17 4.83
CA CYS A 190 -5.42 -4.23 3.97
C CYS A 190 -4.18 -4.13 4.85
N SER A 191 -3.36 -5.18 4.91
CA SER A 191 -2.17 -5.19 5.76
C SER A 191 -1.10 -6.10 5.18
N GLY A 192 0.11 -5.61 5.10
CA GLY A 192 1.27 -6.29 4.57
C GLY A 192 2.56 -5.69 5.12
N GLY A 193 3.61 -5.69 4.31
CA GLY A 193 4.88 -5.14 4.76
C GLY A 193 5.88 -4.85 3.66
N ILE A 194 7.09 -4.59 4.09
CA ILE A 194 8.22 -4.20 3.26
C ILE A 194 9.31 -5.24 3.45
N ILE A 195 9.92 -5.69 2.36
CA ILE A 195 11.10 -6.55 2.39
C ILE A 195 12.31 -5.85 1.78
N GLY A 196 13.50 -6.24 2.22
CA GLY A 196 14.75 -5.61 1.81
C GLY A 196 15.18 -4.45 2.73
N MET A 197 14.68 -4.41 3.97
CA MET A 197 15.08 -3.44 5.00
C MET A 197 16.28 -3.91 5.84
N GLY A 198 16.86 -5.08 5.52
CA GLY A 198 17.91 -5.73 6.29
C GLY A 198 17.42 -6.89 7.16
N GLU A 199 16.13 -7.18 7.10
CA GLU A 199 15.47 -8.29 7.79
C GLU A 199 15.96 -9.67 7.27
N ALA A 200 15.92 -10.68 8.13
CA ALA A 200 16.19 -12.05 7.76
C ALA A 200 14.96 -12.72 7.09
N VAL A 201 15.17 -13.89 6.46
CA VAL A 201 14.08 -14.68 5.86
C VAL A 201 13.08 -15.12 6.94
N GLU A 202 13.57 -15.38 8.14
CA GLU A 202 12.77 -15.70 9.33
C GLU A 202 11.80 -14.59 9.71
N ASP A 203 12.18 -13.32 9.48
CA ASP A 203 11.33 -12.16 9.74
C ASP A 203 10.23 -12.05 8.69
N ARG A 204 10.55 -12.30 7.41
CA ARG A 204 9.55 -12.36 6.33
C ARG A 204 8.52 -13.43 6.59
N ALA A 205 8.95 -14.62 7.02
CA ALA A 205 8.06 -15.69 7.42
C ALA A 205 7.22 -15.31 8.66
N GLY A 206 7.84 -14.68 9.68
CA GLY A 206 7.15 -14.19 10.88
C GLY A 206 6.04 -13.19 10.54
N MET A 207 6.29 -12.25 9.64
CA MET A 207 5.28 -11.31 9.16
C MET A 207 4.11 -12.02 8.46
N LEU A 208 4.40 -12.97 7.57
CA LEU A 208 3.34 -13.75 6.89
C LEU A 208 2.51 -14.58 7.88
N VAL A 209 3.15 -15.17 8.90
CA VAL A 209 2.45 -15.89 9.98
C VAL A 209 1.52 -14.96 10.74
N ALA A 210 1.99 -13.77 11.12
CA ALA A 210 1.16 -12.79 11.83
C ALA A 210 -0.08 -12.38 11.01
N LEU A 211 0.08 -12.12 9.71
CA LEU A 211 -1.02 -11.79 8.80
C LEU A 211 -1.99 -12.97 8.62
N ALA A 212 -1.47 -14.17 8.41
CA ALA A 212 -2.28 -15.36 8.14
C ALA A 212 -3.06 -15.87 9.37
N ARG A 213 -2.61 -15.54 10.58
CA ARG A 213 -3.32 -15.85 11.83
C ARG A 213 -4.50 -14.94 12.12
N LEU A 214 -4.59 -13.81 11.43
CA LEU A 214 -5.78 -12.97 11.52
C LEU A 214 -7.01 -13.75 11.00
N ASP A 215 -8.13 -13.67 11.69
CA ASP A 215 -9.39 -14.31 11.29
C ASP A 215 -10.51 -13.26 11.21
N PRO A 216 -11.04 -12.95 10.01
CA PRO A 216 -10.59 -13.41 8.70
C PRO A 216 -9.18 -12.90 8.34
N GLN A 217 -8.49 -13.57 7.40
CA GLN A 217 -7.22 -13.06 6.84
C GLN A 217 -7.45 -11.70 6.17
N PRO A 218 -6.42 -10.85 6.02
CA PRO A 218 -6.57 -9.57 5.34
C PRO A 218 -7.16 -9.74 3.94
N GLU A 219 -8.06 -8.84 3.55
CA GLU A 219 -8.60 -8.84 2.17
C GLU A 219 -7.49 -8.58 1.16
N SER A 220 -6.53 -7.72 1.51
CA SER A 220 -5.39 -7.39 0.66
C SER A 220 -4.09 -7.37 1.46
N VAL A 221 -3.04 -7.97 0.88
CA VAL A 221 -1.69 -7.99 1.45
C VAL A 221 -0.71 -7.34 0.48
N PRO A 222 -0.35 -6.06 0.69
CA PRO A 222 0.71 -5.42 -0.09
C PRO A 222 2.08 -5.97 0.28
N ILE A 223 2.81 -6.43 -0.74
CA ILE A 223 4.23 -6.76 -0.68
C ILE A 223 5.00 -5.62 -1.34
N ASN A 224 5.82 -4.94 -0.55
CA ASN A 224 6.64 -3.83 -0.99
C ASN A 224 8.10 -4.26 -0.99
N ALA A 225 8.85 -3.91 -2.04
CA ALA A 225 10.30 -3.85 -1.94
C ALA A 225 10.69 -2.47 -1.37
N LEU A 226 11.68 -2.44 -0.50
CA LEU A 226 12.23 -1.17 -0.02
C LEU A 226 12.67 -0.31 -1.21
N VAL A 227 12.22 0.93 -1.23
CA VAL A 227 12.76 1.98 -2.08
C VAL A 227 13.59 2.90 -1.20
N ALA A 228 14.91 2.78 -1.27
CA ALA A 228 15.83 3.60 -0.51
C ALA A 228 15.68 5.08 -0.92
N VAL A 229 15.46 5.95 0.05
CA VAL A 229 15.27 7.39 -0.19
C VAL A 229 16.34 8.17 0.57
N ALA A 230 17.05 9.05 -0.14
CA ALA A 230 18.08 9.90 0.44
C ALA A 230 17.55 10.73 1.62
N GLY A 231 18.32 10.82 2.69
CA GLY A 231 17.95 11.48 3.94
C GLY A 231 17.14 10.63 4.92
N THR A 232 16.87 9.37 4.59
CA THR A 232 16.30 8.38 5.53
C THR A 232 17.41 7.48 6.12
N PRO A 233 17.20 6.85 7.29
CA PRO A 233 18.14 5.88 7.84
C PRO A 233 18.48 4.72 6.89
N MET A 234 17.58 4.38 5.97
CA MET A 234 17.74 3.26 5.02
C MET A 234 18.19 3.72 3.63
N GLU A 235 18.75 4.94 3.47
CA GLU A 235 19.15 5.47 2.17
C GLU A 235 20.25 4.66 1.45
N ALA A 236 21.08 3.95 2.21
CA ALA A 236 22.21 3.16 1.69
C ALA A 236 21.91 1.66 1.61
N VAL A 237 20.67 1.24 1.86
CA VAL A 237 20.29 -0.18 1.77
C VAL A 237 20.17 -0.57 0.30
N GLU A 238 20.88 -1.65 -0.07
CA GLU A 238 20.85 -2.18 -1.44
C GLU A 238 19.47 -2.76 -1.79
N PRO A 239 19.03 -2.58 -3.03
CA PRO A 239 17.74 -3.14 -3.49
C PRO A 239 17.70 -4.66 -3.34
N ILE A 240 16.57 -5.16 -2.87
CA ILE A 240 16.37 -6.61 -2.76
C ILE A 240 16.28 -7.26 -4.14
N SER A 241 16.78 -8.49 -4.25
CA SER A 241 16.69 -9.27 -5.48
C SER A 241 15.23 -9.51 -5.89
N ILE A 242 14.96 -9.45 -7.20
CA ILE A 242 13.66 -9.80 -7.77
C ILE A 242 13.22 -11.24 -7.39
N TRP A 243 14.16 -12.15 -7.24
CA TRP A 243 13.88 -13.53 -6.85
C TRP A 243 13.31 -13.64 -5.45
N GLU A 244 13.72 -12.76 -4.55
CA GLU A 244 13.16 -12.68 -3.19
C GLU A 244 11.74 -12.08 -3.21
N MET A 245 11.46 -11.11 -4.08
CA MET A 245 10.10 -10.60 -4.29
C MET A 245 9.19 -11.69 -4.81
N VAL A 246 9.63 -12.45 -5.80
CA VAL A 246 8.87 -13.59 -6.36
C VAL A 246 8.60 -14.65 -5.29
N ARG A 247 9.60 -15.00 -4.46
CA ARG A 247 9.42 -15.92 -3.32
C ARG A 247 8.40 -15.41 -2.33
N MET A 248 8.50 -14.14 -1.97
CA MET A 248 7.60 -13.52 -1.00
C MET A 248 6.15 -13.53 -1.49
N VAL A 249 5.92 -13.13 -2.74
CA VAL A 249 4.59 -13.15 -3.39
C VAL A 249 4.04 -14.58 -3.44
N ALA A 250 4.85 -15.55 -3.87
CA ALA A 250 4.45 -16.95 -3.98
C ALA A 250 4.09 -17.54 -2.60
N THR A 251 4.91 -17.25 -1.58
CA THR A 251 4.65 -17.73 -0.22
C THR A 251 3.39 -17.09 0.35
N ALA A 252 3.21 -15.77 0.17
CA ALA A 252 2.00 -15.08 0.60
C ALA A 252 0.73 -15.68 -0.05
N ARG A 253 0.76 -15.98 -1.34
CA ARG A 253 -0.35 -16.63 -2.06
C ARG A 253 -0.70 -18.00 -1.49
N ILE A 254 0.29 -18.82 -1.16
CA ILE A 254 0.06 -20.17 -0.61
C ILE A 254 -0.52 -20.08 0.81
N VAL A 255 0.02 -19.19 1.63
CA VAL A 255 -0.35 -19.04 3.05
C VAL A 255 -1.70 -18.35 3.22
N MET A 256 -2.02 -17.41 2.32
CA MET A 256 -3.26 -16.64 2.31
C MET A 256 -3.97 -16.76 0.94
N PRO A 257 -4.62 -17.89 0.66
CA PRO A 257 -5.07 -18.24 -0.68
C PRO A 257 -6.19 -17.34 -1.23
N GLN A 258 -7.00 -16.71 -0.38
CA GLN A 258 -8.14 -15.88 -0.80
C GLN A 258 -7.82 -14.38 -0.85
N THR A 259 -6.66 -13.97 -0.34
CA THR A 259 -6.24 -12.58 -0.23
C THR A 259 -5.85 -11.99 -1.60
N GLN A 260 -6.10 -10.70 -1.82
CA GLN A 260 -5.49 -9.96 -2.92
C GLN A 260 -4.02 -9.70 -2.58
N VAL A 261 -3.10 -10.40 -3.22
CA VAL A 261 -1.65 -10.16 -3.05
C VAL A 261 -1.26 -9.00 -3.95
N ARG A 262 -0.88 -7.88 -3.34
CA ARG A 262 -0.55 -6.66 -4.08
C ARG A 262 0.94 -6.54 -4.29
N LEU A 263 1.34 -6.47 -5.56
CA LEU A 263 2.68 -6.02 -5.94
C LEU A 263 2.68 -4.48 -5.84
N SER A 264 3.38 -3.96 -4.82
CA SER A 264 3.26 -2.57 -4.40
C SER A 264 4.54 -1.78 -4.69
N ALA A 265 5.19 -1.14 -3.70
CA ALA A 265 6.40 -0.34 -3.95
C ALA A 265 7.58 -1.17 -4.51
N GLY A 266 8.45 -0.49 -5.26
CA GLY A 266 9.66 -1.08 -5.85
C GLY A 266 9.47 -1.64 -7.26
N ARG A 267 8.28 -1.53 -7.86
CA ARG A 267 7.99 -2.04 -9.21
C ARG A 267 8.89 -1.43 -10.30
N THR A 268 9.26 -0.17 -10.17
CA THR A 268 10.18 0.52 -11.10
C THR A 268 11.58 -0.09 -11.13
N ASN A 269 11.98 -0.82 -10.09
CA ASN A 269 13.25 -1.52 -10.02
C ASN A 269 13.15 -2.98 -10.51
N MET A 270 11.96 -3.42 -10.91
CA MET A 270 11.71 -4.76 -11.45
C MET A 270 11.55 -4.67 -12.96
N GLY A 271 12.26 -5.48 -13.73
CA GLY A 271 11.98 -5.65 -15.16
C GLY A 271 10.57 -6.21 -15.39
N GLN A 272 10.07 -6.11 -16.62
CA GLN A 272 8.77 -6.66 -17.00
C GLN A 272 8.68 -8.16 -16.71
N GLU A 273 9.78 -8.90 -16.96
CA GLU A 273 9.87 -10.34 -16.71
C GLU A 273 9.73 -10.67 -15.22
N GLY A 274 10.34 -9.85 -14.35
CA GLY A 274 10.21 -10.00 -12.89
C GLY A 274 8.79 -9.76 -12.41
N GLN A 275 8.13 -8.73 -12.93
CA GLN A 275 6.73 -8.46 -12.63
C GLN A 275 5.81 -9.57 -13.17
N ALA A 276 6.06 -10.08 -14.39
CA ALA A 276 5.34 -11.20 -14.95
C ALA A 276 5.45 -12.47 -14.08
N LEU A 277 6.64 -12.75 -13.54
CA LEU A 277 6.82 -13.86 -12.58
C LEU A 277 6.05 -13.62 -11.28
N CYS A 278 5.96 -12.39 -10.78
CA CYS A 278 5.13 -12.07 -9.62
C CYS A 278 3.64 -12.29 -9.89
N PHE A 279 3.12 -11.91 -11.07
CA PHE A 279 1.74 -12.22 -11.47
C PHE A 279 1.52 -13.73 -11.61
N PHE A 280 2.45 -14.44 -12.21
CA PHE A 280 2.39 -15.91 -12.30
C PHE A 280 2.39 -16.56 -10.91
N ALA A 281 3.19 -16.04 -9.97
CA ALA A 281 3.24 -16.46 -8.57
C ALA A 281 1.97 -16.12 -7.78
N GLY A 282 1.05 -15.37 -8.38
CA GLY A 282 -0.24 -15.06 -7.77
C GLY A 282 -0.41 -13.65 -7.21
N ALA A 283 0.45 -12.69 -7.56
CA ALA A 283 0.10 -11.28 -7.42
C ALA A 283 -1.12 -11.00 -8.30
N ASN A 284 -2.12 -10.30 -7.77
CA ASN A 284 -3.36 -9.98 -8.49
C ASN A 284 -3.90 -8.60 -8.10
N SER A 285 -3.03 -7.73 -7.60
CA SER A 285 -3.35 -6.33 -7.33
C SER A 285 -2.12 -5.45 -7.52
N ILE A 286 -2.30 -4.25 -8.04
CA ILE A 286 -1.25 -3.22 -8.19
C ILE A 286 -1.77 -1.84 -7.81
N PHE A 287 -0.83 -0.90 -7.61
CA PHE A 287 -1.10 0.52 -7.71
C PHE A 287 -0.76 1.02 -9.11
N ALA A 288 -1.69 1.73 -9.74
CA ALA A 288 -1.49 2.43 -11.01
C ALA A 288 -1.25 3.93 -10.79
N GLY A 289 -0.58 4.54 -11.77
CA GLY A 289 -0.17 5.95 -11.75
C GLY A 289 1.33 6.08 -11.46
N ASP A 290 1.93 7.12 -11.97
CA ASP A 290 3.37 7.40 -11.99
C ASP A 290 4.01 7.58 -10.62
N LYS A 291 3.19 7.72 -9.57
CA LYS A 291 3.65 7.97 -8.20
C LYS A 291 2.79 7.25 -7.17
N LEU A 292 3.44 6.63 -6.20
CA LEU A 292 2.83 6.21 -4.94
C LEU A 292 2.67 7.43 -3.99
N LEU A 293 2.74 7.24 -2.67
CA LEU A 293 2.66 8.41 -1.76
C LEU A 293 3.81 9.38 -1.99
N THR A 294 5.03 8.88 -2.13
CA THR A 294 6.27 9.68 -2.22
C THR A 294 7.30 9.11 -3.18
N THR A 295 7.16 7.87 -3.61
CA THR A 295 8.12 7.16 -4.46
C THR A 295 7.57 6.96 -5.88
N PRO A 296 8.43 6.82 -6.90
CA PRO A 296 8.01 6.53 -8.27
C PRO A 296 7.26 5.21 -8.37
N ASN A 297 6.43 5.11 -9.38
CA ASN A 297 5.69 3.91 -9.77
C ASN A 297 5.64 3.85 -11.31
N PRO A 298 5.47 2.68 -11.95
CA PRO A 298 5.28 2.62 -13.39
C PRO A 298 4.10 3.48 -13.86
N ASP A 299 4.27 4.10 -15.04
CA ASP A 299 3.20 4.86 -15.69
C ASP A 299 2.00 3.95 -16.02
N ILE A 300 0.82 4.53 -16.10
CA ILE A 300 -0.41 3.77 -16.42
C ILE A 300 -0.32 3.08 -17.78
N ASN A 301 0.34 3.70 -18.78
CA ASN A 301 0.48 3.12 -20.10
C ASN A 301 1.42 1.92 -20.07
N GLU A 302 2.50 1.95 -19.29
CA GLU A 302 3.40 0.81 -19.07
C GLU A 302 2.64 -0.37 -18.47
N ASP A 303 1.76 -0.14 -17.51
CA ASP A 303 0.91 -1.17 -16.92
C ASP A 303 -0.08 -1.75 -17.95
N LEU A 304 -0.70 -0.92 -18.76
CA LEU A 304 -1.65 -1.38 -19.80
C LEU A 304 -0.96 -2.18 -20.90
N GLU A 305 0.24 -1.77 -21.33
CA GLU A 305 1.05 -2.52 -22.30
C GLU A 305 1.46 -3.89 -21.73
N MET A 306 1.91 -3.93 -20.48
CA MET A 306 2.25 -5.17 -19.80
C MET A 306 1.02 -6.09 -19.65
N PHE A 307 -0.12 -5.55 -19.28
CA PHE A 307 -1.36 -6.34 -19.18
C PHE A 307 -1.76 -6.94 -20.53
N LYS A 308 -1.68 -6.15 -21.61
CA LYS A 308 -1.92 -6.64 -22.97
C LYS A 308 -0.96 -7.76 -23.36
N LEU A 309 0.35 -7.60 -23.05
CA LEU A 309 1.37 -8.61 -23.32
C LEU A 309 1.09 -9.91 -22.58
N LEU A 310 0.68 -9.82 -21.31
CA LEU A 310 0.47 -10.97 -20.43
C LEU A 310 -0.95 -11.55 -20.49
N GLY A 311 -1.88 -10.93 -21.25
CA GLY A 311 -3.28 -11.34 -21.30
C GLY A 311 -4.03 -11.08 -19.99
N LEU A 312 -3.64 -10.03 -19.25
CA LEU A 312 -4.26 -9.63 -17.99
C LEU A 312 -5.31 -8.54 -18.23
N GLU A 313 -6.30 -8.50 -17.34
CA GLU A 313 -7.41 -7.53 -17.39
C GLU A 313 -7.58 -6.82 -16.05
N PRO A 314 -7.88 -5.51 -16.04
CA PRO A 314 -8.27 -4.81 -14.82
C PRO A 314 -9.55 -5.42 -14.23
N MET A 315 -9.51 -5.72 -12.93
CA MET A 315 -10.68 -6.19 -12.19
C MET A 315 -11.72 -5.07 -12.07
N GLN A 316 -12.97 -5.39 -12.37
CA GLN A 316 -14.08 -4.44 -12.21
C GLN A 316 -14.33 -4.16 -10.72
N PRO A 317 -14.73 -2.93 -10.34
CA PRO A 317 -15.15 -2.66 -8.98
C PRO A 317 -16.38 -3.50 -8.61
N PHE A 318 -16.52 -3.86 -7.35
CA PHE A 318 -17.65 -4.63 -6.83
C PHE A 318 -18.99 -3.87 -6.92
N VAL A 319 -18.98 -2.58 -7.25
CA VAL A 319 -20.15 -1.71 -7.33
C VAL A 319 -20.70 -1.66 -8.74
N LYS A 320 -22.04 -1.57 -8.87
CA LYS A 320 -22.78 -1.62 -10.15
C LYS A 320 -22.24 -0.69 -11.22
N LYS A 321 -22.06 -1.22 -12.45
CA LYS A 321 -21.50 -0.58 -13.64
C LYS A 321 -22.13 0.77 -13.97
N ALA A 322 -21.35 1.86 -13.86
CA ALA A 322 -21.48 2.99 -14.75
C ALA A 322 -20.61 2.73 -16.01
N GLN A 323 -21.02 3.22 -17.17
CA GLN A 323 -20.19 3.10 -18.38
C GLN A 323 -18.86 3.85 -18.16
N PRO A 324 -17.71 3.25 -18.52
CA PRO A 324 -16.42 3.92 -18.34
C PRO A 324 -16.35 5.20 -19.17
N GLU A 325 -16.13 6.33 -18.52
CA GLU A 325 -15.74 7.56 -19.20
C GLU A 325 -14.26 7.48 -19.62
N THR A 326 -13.94 7.94 -20.82
CA THR A 326 -12.54 8.00 -21.26
C THR A 326 -11.78 9.07 -20.46
N VAL A 327 -10.45 8.89 -20.33
CA VAL A 327 -9.57 9.87 -19.65
C VAL A 327 -9.72 11.26 -20.31
N GLU A 328 -9.85 11.33 -21.64
CA GLU A 328 -10.03 12.57 -22.39
C GLU A 328 -11.37 13.24 -22.07
N ALA A 329 -12.47 12.46 -22.00
CA ALA A 329 -13.78 12.98 -21.65
C ALA A 329 -13.84 13.50 -20.21
N VAL A 330 -13.12 12.86 -19.28
CA VAL A 330 -13.01 13.31 -17.90
C VAL A 330 -12.15 14.56 -17.80
N ASN A 331 -10.99 14.58 -18.46
CA ASN A 331 -10.10 15.74 -18.44
C ASN A 331 -10.74 17.01 -19.05
N SER A 332 -11.59 16.86 -20.08
CA SER A 332 -12.32 17.99 -20.66
C SER A 332 -13.36 18.60 -19.71
N LYS A 333 -13.85 17.84 -18.73
CA LYS A 333 -14.83 18.28 -17.72
C LYS A 333 -14.19 18.80 -16.43
N LEU A 334 -12.87 18.57 -16.24
CA LEU A 334 -12.17 18.95 -15.03
C LEU A 334 -11.56 20.34 -15.16
N GLN A 335 -11.83 21.21 -14.20
CA GLN A 335 -11.05 22.44 -14.04
C GLN A 335 -9.60 22.11 -13.70
N PRO A 336 -8.61 22.97 -14.06
CA PRO A 336 -7.23 22.79 -13.64
C PRO A 336 -7.16 22.56 -12.14
N LEU A 337 -6.38 21.57 -11.73
CA LEU A 337 -6.14 21.36 -10.32
C LEU A 337 -5.40 22.56 -9.77
N GLY A 338 -5.98 23.24 -8.79
CA GLY A 338 -5.29 24.29 -8.04
C GLY A 338 -4.00 23.74 -7.39
N GLU A 339 -3.07 24.64 -7.08
CA GLU A 339 -1.87 24.24 -6.33
C GLU A 339 -2.26 23.54 -5.03
N LYS A 340 -1.54 22.43 -4.71
CA LYS A 340 -1.69 21.78 -3.40
C LYS A 340 -1.28 22.77 -2.32
N PRO A 341 -2.00 22.82 -1.18
CA PRO A 341 -1.57 23.63 -0.04
C PRO A 341 -0.14 23.23 0.37
N LYS A 342 0.77 24.19 0.43
CA LYS A 342 2.17 23.95 0.82
C LYS A 342 2.23 23.76 2.34
N TRP A 343 2.81 22.64 2.75
CA TRP A 343 3.10 22.43 4.17
C TRP A 343 4.38 23.17 4.55
N THR A 344 4.31 24.01 5.58
CA THR A 344 5.49 24.65 6.18
C THR A 344 5.79 23.96 7.51
N ARG A 345 7.04 23.54 7.68
CA ARG A 345 7.51 22.86 8.90
C ARG A 345 7.26 23.75 10.12
N PRO A 346 6.47 23.35 11.12
CA PRO A 346 6.30 24.17 12.31
C PRO A 346 7.64 24.32 13.07
N GLY A 347 8.16 25.54 13.18
CA GLY A 347 9.12 25.94 14.23
C GLY A 347 10.56 25.43 14.14
N HIS A 348 11.04 24.82 13.04
CA HIS A 348 12.44 24.44 12.89
C HIS A 348 13.08 25.10 11.67
N SER A 349 13.43 26.37 11.81
CA SER A 349 14.50 26.98 11.04
C SER A 349 15.84 26.54 11.65
N ILE A 350 16.32 25.36 11.34
CA ILE A 350 17.75 25.06 11.50
C ILE A 350 18.43 25.67 10.28
N PRO A 351 19.37 26.64 10.49
CA PRO A 351 20.13 27.19 9.37
C PRO A 351 20.83 26.00 8.68
N ARG A 352 20.72 25.89 7.36
CA ARG A 352 21.58 25.00 6.58
C ARG A 352 23.00 25.39 6.90
N ASN A 353 23.75 24.51 7.55
CA ASN A 353 25.18 24.69 7.74
C ASN A 353 25.84 24.55 6.36
N GLU A 354 26.08 25.66 5.68
CA GLU A 354 26.90 25.73 4.45
C GLU A 354 28.34 25.29 4.70
N ALA A 355 28.74 25.01 5.94
CA ALA A 355 30.08 24.60 6.33
C ALA A 355 30.46 23.15 5.95
N ALA A 356 29.56 22.33 5.48
CA ALA A 356 29.85 20.93 5.11
C ALA A 356 30.34 20.76 3.64
N ARG A 357 30.38 21.82 2.82
CA ARG A 357 30.83 21.76 1.44
C ARG A 357 32.26 22.27 1.19
N ALA A 358 32.99 22.60 2.22
CA ALA A 358 34.35 23.14 2.09
C ALA A 358 35.41 22.29 2.77
N LYS A 359 35.34 20.96 2.71
CA LYS A 359 36.49 20.08 3.00
C LYS A 359 36.32 18.74 2.27
N GLY A 360 37.09 18.59 1.20
CA GLY A 360 37.32 17.34 0.50
C GLY A 360 36.96 17.41 -0.96
#